data_46aace490ecb8e9f24878399caedf946
#
_entry.id   46aace490ecb8e9f24878399caedf946
#
_cell.length_a   1.000
_cell.length_b   1.000
_cell.length_c   1.000
_cell.angle_alpha   90.00
_cell.angle_beta   90.00
_cell.angle_gamma   90.00
#
_symmetry.space_group_name_H-M   'P 1'
#
loop_
_entity.id
_entity.type
_entity.pdbx_description
1 polymer ?
#
loop_
_entity_poly.entity_id
_entity_poly.type
_entity_poly.pdbx_seq_one_letter_code
_entity_poly.pdbx_strand_id
1 'polypeptide(L)'
;GIYNRRVIFEALDEAMENSKQSKDRQFATIMFDIDFFKQVNDNYGHAGGDAVLVSFAKLLQTEISSPNIVGRIGGEEFLAILYLSPDEAKEFCAKLIKKINNNVVNFEGTDIKVSSSGGVAFSTETETSADLTNKADERLYDAKKDGRNRFKLIDSELVGD
;
A
#
# COMPACT_ATOMS: atom_id res chain seq x y z
N GLY A 1 9.19 -5.90 -12.52
CA GLY A 1 7.76 -5.72 -12.32
C GLY A 1 7.36 -5.85 -10.86
N ILE A 2 6.12 -5.56 -10.59
CA ILE A 2 5.55 -5.71 -9.27
C ILE A 2 5.28 -7.20 -8.99
N TYR A 3 5.50 -7.66 -7.76
CA TYR A 3 5.30 -9.07 -7.40
C TYR A 3 3.82 -9.45 -7.43
N ASN A 4 3.54 -10.74 -7.68
CA ASN A 4 2.19 -11.26 -7.60
C ASN A 4 1.83 -11.64 -6.15
N ARG A 5 0.55 -11.97 -5.94
CA ARG A 5 0.02 -12.32 -4.61
C ARG A 5 0.83 -13.39 -3.90
N ARG A 6 1.11 -14.50 -4.57
CA ARG A 6 1.82 -15.63 -3.97
C ARG A 6 3.23 -15.23 -3.52
N VAL A 7 3.96 -14.55 -4.38
CA VAL A 7 5.34 -14.16 -4.10
C VAL A 7 5.42 -13.16 -2.95
N ILE A 8 4.52 -12.15 -2.92
CA ILE A 8 4.58 -11.15 -1.86
C ILE A 8 4.19 -11.74 -0.50
N PHE A 9 3.24 -12.68 -0.43
CA PHE A 9 2.88 -13.33 0.82
C PHE A 9 3.97 -14.30 1.30
N GLU A 10 4.65 -15.01 0.40
CA GLU A 10 5.82 -15.81 0.75
C GLU A 10 6.93 -14.91 1.32
N ALA A 11 7.17 -13.77 0.70
CA ALA A 11 8.15 -12.80 1.18
C ALA A 11 7.79 -12.25 2.56
N LEU A 12 6.49 -12.03 2.81
CA LEU A 12 6.01 -11.56 4.11
C LEU A 12 6.26 -12.60 5.21
N ASP A 13 5.99 -13.88 4.93
CA ASP A 13 6.26 -14.97 5.86
C ASP A 13 7.75 -15.04 6.19
N GLU A 14 8.60 -14.95 5.20
CA GLU A 14 10.05 -14.94 5.37
C GLU A 14 10.52 -13.72 6.15
N ALA A 15 10.01 -12.54 5.84
CA ALA A 15 10.34 -11.31 6.57
C ALA A 15 9.97 -11.42 8.05
N MET A 16 8.82 -12.01 8.35
CA MET A 16 8.39 -12.21 9.73
C MET A 16 9.32 -13.16 10.48
N GLU A 17 9.71 -14.27 9.87
CA GLU A 17 10.67 -15.20 10.47
C GLU A 17 12.03 -14.52 10.72
N ASN A 18 12.50 -13.75 9.77
CA ASN A 18 13.78 -13.02 9.89
C ASN A 18 13.71 -11.96 10.99
N SER A 19 12.58 -11.31 11.17
CA SER A 19 12.39 -10.26 12.19
C SER A 19 12.49 -10.81 13.60
N LYS A 20 12.16 -12.08 13.80
CA LYS A 20 12.28 -12.74 15.11
C LYS A 20 13.73 -13.03 15.49
N GLN A 21 14.62 -13.07 14.52
CA GLN A 21 16.02 -13.43 14.73
C GLN A 21 16.93 -12.22 14.96
N SER A 22 16.50 -11.02 14.56
CA SER A 22 17.32 -9.82 14.66
C SER A 22 16.50 -8.56 14.75
N LYS A 23 16.86 -7.67 15.65
CA LYS A 23 16.24 -6.35 15.79
C LYS A 23 16.46 -5.48 14.55
N ASP A 24 17.52 -5.76 13.79
CA ASP A 24 17.84 -5.01 12.57
C ASP A 24 16.96 -5.39 11.38
N ARG A 25 16.14 -6.43 11.53
CA ARG A 25 15.27 -6.93 10.48
C ARG A 25 13.79 -6.63 10.71
N GLN A 26 13.51 -5.62 11.53
CA GLN A 26 12.14 -5.18 11.73
C GLN A 26 11.64 -4.47 10.46
N PHE A 27 10.35 -4.57 10.21
CA PHE A 27 9.77 -4.01 9.00
C PHE A 27 8.35 -3.52 9.27
N ALA A 28 7.84 -2.72 8.34
CA ALA A 28 6.45 -2.34 8.27
C ALA A 28 5.82 -3.00 7.06
N THR A 29 4.54 -3.34 7.14
CA THR A 29 3.75 -3.72 5.98
C THR A 29 2.65 -2.70 5.77
N ILE A 30 2.36 -2.41 4.51
CA ILE A 30 1.23 -1.55 4.14
C ILE A 30 0.28 -2.36 3.29
N MET A 31 -0.99 -2.41 3.72
CA MET A 31 -2.09 -2.90 2.92
C MET A 31 -2.80 -1.69 2.35
N PHE A 32 -2.90 -1.59 1.03
CA PHE A 32 -3.55 -0.42 0.43
C PHE A 32 -4.29 -0.76 -0.84
N ASP A 33 -5.27 0.08 -1.16
CA ASP A 33 -6.01 -0.05 -2.40
C ASP A 33 -6.32 1.33 -2.99
N ILE A 34 -6.78 1.31 -4.22
CA ILE A 34 -7.15 2.52 -4.96
C ILE A 34 -8.57 2.92 -4.54
N ASP A 35 -8.72 4.15 -4.05
CA ASP A 35 -10.01 4.68 -3.63
C ASP A 35 -10.98 4.80 -4.80
N PHE A 36 -12.22 4.37 -4.60
CA PHE A 36 -13.29 4.48 -5.58
C PHE A 36 -12.98 3.85 -6.93
N PHE A 37 -12.23 2.74 -6.93
CA PHE A 37 -11.82 2.09 -8.17
C PHE A 37 -13.02 1.63 -9.01
N LYS A 38 -14.10 1.19 -8.35
CA LYS A 38 -15.33 0.82 -9.06
C LYS A 38 -15.88 1.99 -9.88
N GLN A 39 -15.83 3.21 -9.34
CA GLN A 39 -16.26 4.41 -10.06
C GLN A 39 -15.38 4.69 -11.28
N VAL A 40 -14.09 4.41 -11.19
CA VAL A 40 -13.19 4.53 -12.35
C VAL A 40 -13.64 3.59 -13.47
N ASN A 41 -13.92 2.33 -13.13
CA ASN A 41 -14.43 1.37 -14.12
C ASN A 41 -15.79 1.79 -14.68
N ASP A 42 -16.67 2.28 -13.83
CA ASP A 42 -18.02 2.73 -14.26
C ASP A 42 -17.94 3.94 -15.20
N ASN A 43 -17.01 4.85 -14.94
CA ASN A 43 -16.88 6.10 -15.72
C ASN A 43 -16.02 5.95 -16.97
N TYR A 44 -15.01 5.08 -16.95
CA TYR A 44 -14.00 4.98 -18.02
C TYR A 44 -13.87 3.57 -18.60
N GLY A 45 -14.72 2.65 -18.14
CA GLY A 45 -14.66 1.24 -18.56
C GLY A 45 -13.46 0.50 -17.96
N HIS A 46 -13.41 -0.80 -18.23
CA HIS A 46 -12.32 -1.64 -17.72
C HIS A 46 -10.95 -1.23 -18.30
N ALA A 47 -10.93 -0.71 -19.52
CA ALA A 47 -9.70 -0.22 -20.13
C ALA A 47 -9.15 0.99 -19.37
N GLY A 48 -10.02 1.89 -18.91
CA GLY A 48 -9.65 3.03 -18.07
C GLY A 48 -9.16 2.58 -16.70
N GLY A 49 -9.84 1.61 -16.10
CA GLY A 49 -9.42 0.99 -14.84
C GLY A 49 -8.05 0.33 -14.96
N ASP A 50 -7.81 -0.40 -16.05
CA ASP A 50 -6.50 -1.02 -16.31
C ASP A 50 -5.40 0.02 -16.44
N ALA A 51 -5.67 1.13 -17.13
CA ALA A 51 -4.71 2.23 -17.26
C ALA A 51 -4.35 2.82 -15.90
N VAL A 52 -5.33 2.99 -15.01
CA VAL A 52 -5.12 3.46 -13.64
C VAL A 52 -4.27 2.45 -12.86
N LEU A 53 -4.58 1.16 -12.96
CA LEU A 53 -3.83 0.10 -12.28
C LEU A 53 -2.36 0.06 -12.73
N VAL A 54 -2.11 0.14 -14.02
CA VAL A 54 -0.76 0.14 -14.58
C VAL A 54 0.02 1.35 -14.06
N SER A 55 -0.59 2.52 -14.08
CA SER A 55 0.04 3.75 -13.60
C SER A 55 0.34 3.68 -12.10
N PHE A 56 -0.62 3.19 -11.32
CA PHE A 56 -0.48 3.04 -9.87
C PHE A 56 0.65 2.06 -9.53
N ALA A 57 0.68 0.91 -10.18
CA ALA A 57 1.73 -0.09 -9.98
C ALA A 57 3.12 0.48 -10.32
N LYS A 58 3.22 1.24 -11.40
CA LYS A 58 4.46 1.90 -11.79
C LYS A 58 4.94 2.91 -10.75
N LEU A 59 4.01 3.70 -10.23
CA LEU A 59 4.30 4.68 -9.19
C LEU A 59 4.83 3.98 -7.94
N LEU A 60 4.16 2.93 -7.48
CA LEU A 60 4.60 2.15 -6.32
C LEU A 60 5.97 1.53 -6.54
N GLN A 61 6.20 0.99 -7.71
CA GLN A 61 7.47 0.36 -8.06
C GLN A 61 8.62 1.39 -8.05
N THR A 62 8.34 2.62 -8.45
CA THR A 62 9.31 3.73 -8.42
C THR A 62 9.61 4.16 -6.98
N GLU A 63 8.57 4.28 -6.16
CA GLU A 63 8.70 4.78 -4.78
C GLU A 63 9.16 3.70 -3.79
N ILE A 64 8.91 2.42 -4.11
CA ILE A 64 9.26 1.29 -3.25
C ILE A 64 10.36 0.48 -3.95
N SER A 65 11.61 0.75 -3.57
CA SER A 65 12.77 0.12 -4.17
C SER A 65 13.53 -0.75 -3.17
N SER A 66 14.31 -1.70 -3.70
CA SER A 66 15.12 -2.63 -2.88
C SER A 66 15.84 -1.92 -1.74
N PRO A 67 15.84 -2.47 -0.51
CA PRO A 67 15.38 -3.82 -0.15
C PRO A 67 13.86 -3.94 0.07
N ASN A 68 13.13 -2.86 -0.08
CA ASN A 68 11.68 -2.85 0.07
C ASN A 68 11.01 -3.43 -1.17
N ILE A 69 9.88 -4.08 -1.00
CA ILE A 69 9.16 -4.73 -2.09
C ILE A 69 7.66 -4.44 -2.01
N VAL A 70 7.00 -4.54 -3.15
CA VAL A 70 5.55 -4.36 -3.27
C VAL A 70 4.98 -5.40 -4.22
N GLY A 71 3.78 -5.86 -3.92
CA GLY A 71 3.04 -6.81 -4.75
C GLY A 71 1.57 -6.44 -4.88
N ARG A 72 0.96 -6.95 -5.93
CA ARG A 72 -0.48 -6.83 -6.13
C ARG A 72 -1.15 -8.09 -5.58
N ILE A 73 -2.10 -7.91 -4.67
CA ILE A 73 -2.74 -9.04 -3.97
C ILE A 73 -4.20 -9.26 -4.37
N GLY A 74 -4.81 -8.30 -5.01
CA GLY A 74 -6.19 -8.37 -5.47
C GLY A 74 -6.39 -7.47 -6.68
N GLY A 75 -7.63 -7.18 -7.02
CA GLY A 75 -7.97 -6.33 -8.16
C GLY A 75 -7.27 -4.97 -8.09
N GLU A 76 -7.60 -4.18 -7.09
CA GLU A 76 -7.01 -2.86 -6.83
C GLU A 76 -6.24 -2.81 -5.50
N GLU A 77 -5.90 -3.98 -4.94
CA GLU A 77 -5.25 -4.13 -3.66
C GLU A 77 -3.77 -4.46 -3.78
N PHE A 78 -2.95 -3.84 -2.95
CA PHE A 78 -1.50 -3.96 -2.97
C PHE A 78 -0.97 -4.15 -1.55
N LEU A 79 0.17 -4.81 -1.44
CA LEU A 79 0.86 -5.00 -0.16
C LEU A 79 2.33 -4.67 -0.33
N ALA A 80 2.88 -3.88 0.58
CA ALA A 80 4.29 -3.53 0.60
C ALA A 80 4.96 -4.06 1.86
N ILE A 81 6.24 -4.37 1.75
CA ILE A 81 7.12 -4.72 2.87
C ILE A 81 8.25 -3.70 2.86
N LEU A 82 8.34 -2.92 3.95
CA LEU A 82 9.25 -1.79 4.04
C LEU A 82 10.12 -1.93 5.28
N TYR A 83 11.43 -1.93 5.10
CA TYR A 83 12.38 -1.99 6.20
C TYR A 83 12.64 -0.59 6.74
N LEU A 84 11.59 -0.02 7.32
CA LEU A 84 11.57 1.35 7.85
C LEU A 84 11.14 1.31 9.32
N SER A 85 11.69 2.23 10.11
CA SER A 85 11.21 2.45 11.47
C SER A 85 9.82 3.10 11.43
N PRO A 86 9.09 3.15 12.56
CA PRO A 86 7.80 3.84 12.60
C PRO A 86 7.85 5.29 12.12
N ASP A 87 8.87 6.06 12.51
CA ASP A 87 9.02 7.45 12.08
C ASP A 87 9.32 7.54 10.58
N GLU A 88 10.19 6.67 10.07
CA GLU A 88 10.50 6.60 8.64
C GLU A 88 9.27 6.19 7.82
N ALA A 89 8.50 5.25 8.34
CA ALA A 89 7.26 4.79 7.67
C ALA A 89 6.23 5.93 7.59
N LYS A 90 6.09 6.72 8.63
CA LYS A 90 5.20 7.87 8.65
C LYS A 90 5.60 8.89 7.58
N GLU A 91 6.89 9.20 7.51
CA GLU A 91 7.43 10.14 6.52
C GLU A 91 7.25 9.60 5.10
N PHE A 92 7.51 8.30 4.91
CA PHE A 92 7.29 7.63 3.64
C PHE A 92 5.83 7.74 3.19
N CYS A 93 4.89 7.45 4.09
CA CYS A 93 3.45 7.54 3.79
C CYS A 93 3.05 8.96 3.39
N ALA A 94 3.54 9.97 4.08
CA ALA A 94 3.25 11.38 3.76
C ALA A 94 3.71 11.74 2.35
N LYS A 95 4.90 11.31 1.97
CA LYS A 95 5.45 11.54 0.62
C LYS A 95 4.67 10.76 -0.44
N LEU A 96 4.35 9.49 -0.14
CA LEU A 96 3.63 8.63 -1.07
C LEU A 96 2.25 9.19 -1.40
N ILE A 97 1.52 9.67 -0.40
CA ILE A 97 0.20 10.28 -0.59
C ILE A 97 0.30 11.45 -1.58
N LYS A 98 1.28 12.32 -1.41
CA LYS A 98 1.49 13.45 -2.33
C LYS A 98 1.81 12.98 -3.75
N LYS A 99 2.65 11.97 -3.88
CA LYS A 99 2.99 11.40 -5.19
C LYS A 99 1.77 10.81 -5.88
N ILE A 100 0.94 10.09 -5.14
CA ILE A 100 -0.30 9.51 -5.67
C ILE A 100 -1.25 10.62 -6.11
N ASN A 101 -1.46 11.63 -5.26
CA ASN A 101 -2.39 12.72 -5.55
C ASN A 101 -1.97 13.58 -6.74
N ASN A 102 -0.66 13.68 -6.98
CA ASN A 102 -0.12 14.46 -8.09
C ASN A 102 0.03 13.63 -9.37
N ASN A 103 -0.21 12.32 -9.31
CA ASN A 103 -0.11 11.45 -10.46
C ASN A 103 -1.36 11.57 -11.33
N VAL A 104 -1.16 11.90 -12.61
CA VAL A 104 -2.26 12.03 -13.57
C VAL A 104 -2.14 10.91 -14.59
N VAL A 105 -3.24 10.18 -14.78
CA VAL A 105 -3.33 9.12 -15.78
C VAL A 105 -4.09 9.69 -16.97
N ASN A 106 -3.40 9.85 -18.11
CA ASN A 106 -4.08 10.26 -19.35
C ASN A 106 -4.61 9.01 -20.03
N PHE A 107 -5.95 8.96 -20.17
CA PHE A 107 -6.63 7.86 -20.83
C PHE A 107 -7.52 8.43 -21.94
N GLU A 108 -7.16 8.16 -23.18
CA GLU A 108 -7.94 8.61 -24.35
C GLU A 108 -8.26 10.12 -24.32
N GLY A 109 -7.25 10.91 -23.95
CA GLY A 109 -7.38 12.37 -23.89
C GLY A 109 -8.03 12.90 -22.61
N THR A 110 -8.43 12.04 -21.68
CA THR A 110 -9.03 12.44 -20.41
C THR A 110 -8.04 12.17 -19.28
N ASP A 111 -7.88 13.14 -18.40
CA ASP A 111 -7.03 13.01 -17.23
C ASP A 111 -7.81 12.37 -16.08
N ILE A 112 -7.30 11.25 -15.58
CA ILE A 112 -7.87 10.54 -14.45
C ILE A 112 -6.94 10.70 -13.24
N LYS A 113 -7.50 11.11 -12.12
CA LYS A 113 -6.79 11.16 -10.83
C LYS A 113 -7.46 10.23 -9.85
N VAL A 114 -6.64 9.51 -9.07
CA VAL A 114 -7.13 8.65 -8.00
C VAL A 114 -6.35 8.94 -6.74
N SER A 115 -6.92 8.56 -5.61
CA SER A 115 -6.22 8.51 -4.34
C SER A 115 -6.13 7.06 -3.85
N SER A 116 -5.43 6.85 -2.77
CA SER A 116 -5.31 5.54 -2.13
C SER A 116 -5.49 5.68 -0.63
N SER A 117 -6.06 4.64 -0.03
CA SER A 117 -6.10 4.47 1.41
C SER A 117 -5.19 3.32 1.79
N GLY A 118 -4.61 3.36 2.98
CA GLY A 118 -3.71 2.31 3.43
C GLY A 118 -3.76 2.10 4.93
N GLY A 119 -3.39 0.90 5.32
CA GLY A 119 -3.18 0.53 6.72
C GLY A 119 -1.75 0.04 6.89
N VAL A 120 -1.05 0.57 7.89
CA VAL A 120 0.34 0.25 8.18
C VAL A 120 0.42 -0.52 9.49
N ALA A 121 1.10 -1.66 9.46
CA ALA A 121 1.35 -2.45 10.66
C ALA A 121 2.83 -2.79 10.75
N PHE A 122 3.35 -2.86 11.97
CA PHE A 122 4.77 -3.09 12.22
C PHE A 122 5.01 -4.50 12.72
N SER A 123 6.10 -5.12 12.28
CA SER A 123 6.44 -6.50 12.62
C SER A 123 6.51 -6.75 14.13
N THR A 124 6.82 -5.70 14.91
CA THR A 124 6.85 -5.78 16.37
C THR A 124 5.48 -5.88 17.03
N GLU A 125 4.41 -5.61 16.29
CA GLU A 125 3.05 -5.58 16.85
C GLU A 125 2.38 -6.95 16.93
N THR A 126 2.87 -7.93 16.16
CA THR A 126 2.24 -9.27 16.09
C THR A 126 3.30 -10.36 16.05
N GLU A 127 2.87 -11.59 16.31
CA GLU A 127 3.75 -12.77 16.29
C GLU A 127 3.73 -13.50 14.94
N THR A 128 2.66 -13.33 14.16
CA THR A 128 2.49 -14.05 12.90
C THR A 128 2.23 -13.08 11.75
N SER A 129 2.58 -13.51 10.54
CA SER A 129 2.30 -12.74 9.33
C SER A 129 0.79 -12.59 9.09
N ALA A 130 0.00 -13.61 9.44
CA ALA A 130 -1.46 -13.55 9.32
C ALA A 130 -2.05 -12.45 10.21
N ASP A 131 -1.62 -12.37 11.47
CA ASP A 131 -2.07 -11.34 12.40
C ASP A 131 -1.61 -9.95 11.96
N LEU A 132 -0.40 -9.86 11.41
CA LEU A 132 0.13 -8.61 10.87
C LEU A 132 -0.71 -8.11 9.70
N THR A 133 -1.03 -8.99 8.77
CA THR A 133 -1.88 -8.68 7.61
C THR A 133 -3.27 -8.23 8.08
N ASN A 134 -3.86 -8.92 9.05
CA ASN A 134 -5.16 -8.56 9.59
C ASN A 134 -5.14 -7.17 10.22
N LYS A 135 -4.08 -6.84 10.95
CA LYS A 135 -3.93 -5.52 11.57
C LYS A 135 -3.81 -4.41 10.52
N ALA A 136 -3.02 -4.64 9.48
CA ALA A 136 -2.91 -3.70 8.36
C ALA A 136 -4.26 -3.51 7.66
N ASP A 137 -5.00 -4.61 7.46
CA ASP A 137 -6.32 -4.58 6.82
C ASP A 137 -7.34 -3.81 7.65
N GLU A 138 -7.35 -3.98 8.97
CA GLU A 138 -8.20 -3.21 9.88
C GLU A 138 -7.90 -1.71 9.78
N ARG A 139 -6.63 -1.34 9.72
CA ARG A 139 -6.20 0.05 9.59
C ARG A 139 -6.55 0.62 8.22
N LEU A 140 -6.49 -0.18 7.18
CA LEU A 140 -6.97 0.21 5.85
C LEU A 140 -8.47 0.53 5.90
N TYR A 141 -9.25 -0.33 6.52
CA TYR A 141 -10.68 -0.11 6.69
C TYR A 141 -10.95 1.21 7.44
N ASP A 142 -10.21 1.45 8.52
CA ASP A 142 -10.34 2.69 9.30
C ASP A 142 -9.96 3.92 8.45
N ALA A 143 -8.92 3.83 7.65
CA ALA A 143 -8.53 4.93 6.75
C ALA A 143 -9.64 5.26 5.75
N LYS A 144 -10.28 4.25 5.19
CA LYS A 144 -11.43 4.43 4.29
C LYS A 144 -12.60 5.08 5.00
N LYS A 145 -12.88 4.66 6.22
CA LYS A 145 -13.97 5.17 7.05
C LYS A 145 -13.72 6.62 7.45
N ASP A 146 -12.47 6.99 7.69
CA ASP A 146 -12.09 8.33 8.13
C ASP A 146 -11.99 9.34 6.99
N GLY A 147 -12.32 8.95 5.75
CA GLY A 147 -12.40 9.89 4.63
C GLY A 147 -11.58 9.53 3.41
N ARG A 148 -10.90 8.38 3.41
CA ARG A 148 -10.01 7.94 2.34
C ARG A 148 -8.82 8.87 2.11
N ASN A 149 -8.03 8.63 1.10
CA ASN A 149 -6.84 9.43 0.76
C ASN A 149 -5.92 9.66 1.96
N ARG A 150 -5.68 8.59 2.71
CA ARG A 150 -4.89 8.61 3.94
C ARG A 150 -4.43 7.23 4.32
N PHE A 151 -3.40 7.19 5.15
CA PHE A 151 -2.86 5.94 5.69
C PHE A 151 -2.97 6.00 7.21
N LYS A 152 -3.41 4.90 7.80
CA LYS A 152 -3.50 4.78 9.25
C LYS A 152 -2.35 3.91 9.75
N LEU A 153 -1.63 4.43 10.74
CA LEU A 153 -0.51 3.75 11.38
C LEU A 153 -0.94 3.25 12.77
N ILE A 154 0.02 3.13 13.69
CA ILE A 154 -0.23 2.65 15.05
C ILE A 154 -1.24 3.55 15.77
N ASP A 155 -2.14 2.91 16.50
CA ASP A 155 -3.21 3.55 17.28
C ASP A 155 -4.11 4.40 16.37
N SER A 156 -4.35 5.62 16.68
CA SER A 156 -5.22 6.50 15.89
C SER A 156 -4.43 7.38 14.92
N GLU A 157 -3.14 7.11 14.74
CA GLU A 157 -2.30 7.97 13.91
C GLU A 157 -2.68 7.87 12.44
N LEU A 158 -2.99 9.03 11.84
CA LEU A 158 -3.37 9.15 10.43
C LEU A 158 -2.38 10.05 9.71
N VAL A 159 -2.04 9.66 8.49
CA VAL A 159 -1.25 10.47 7.56
C VAL A 159 -2.09 10.64 6.30
N GLY A 160 -2.38 11.87 5.92
CA GLY A 160 -3.19 12.14 4.75
C GLY A 160 -3.32 13.62 4.45
N ASP A 161 -4.04 13.90 3.39
CA ASP A 161 -4.41 15.26 3.02
C ASP A 161 -5.69 15.69 3.73
#